data_5d7a1852fe11b26b3d1130ddf170f7fc
#
_entry.id   5d7a1852fe11b26b3d1130ddf170f7fc
#
_cell.length_a   1.000
_cell.length_b   1.000
_cell.length_c   1.000
_cell.angle_alpha   90.00
_cell.angle_beta   90.00
_cell.angle_gamma   90.00
#
_symmetry.space_group_name_H-M   'P 1'
#
loop_
_entity.id
_entity.type
_entity.pdbx_description
1 polymer ?
#
loop_
_entity_poly.entity_id
_entity_poly.type
_entity_poly.pdbx_seq_one_letter_code
_entity_poly.pdbx_strand_id
1 'polypeptide(L)'
;EAGGSCIGVLASDLLKMSVNRQNRVGLQEGRLVLVSPFFPEAGFNAGNAMGRNRYIYTLADQALVIDSALRSGGTWEGAIENLKHGWVPMYVRSPGEGAGNAALIAEGALPFDYIPHSSGSLAEFFDRVVSQEGATFNDLGEVQQSLLTPGPTVEAAPDEKRLEPAF
;
A
#
# COMPACT_ATOMS: atom_id res chain seq x y z
N GLU A 1 -18.28 11.50 8.35
CA GLU A 1 -19.74 11.41 8.29
C GLU A 1 -20.23 9.98 8.01
N ALA A 2 -19.47 9.17 7.27
CA ALA A 2 -19.82 7.76 7.00
C ALA A 2 -19.46 6.79 8.13
N GLY A 3 -18.86 7.25 9.22
CA GLY A 3 -18.52 6.42 10.39
C GLY A 3 -17.32 5.47 10.19
N GLY A 4 -16.66 5.53 9.07
CA GLY A 4 -15.49 4.71 8.78
C GLY A 4 -14.22 5.16 9.50
N SER A 5 -13.22 4.27 9.53
CA SER A 5 -11.86 4.57 9.98
C SER A 5 -10.88 4.53 8.81
N CYS A 6 -9.78 5.27 8.92
CA CYS A 6 -8.75 5.23 7.88
C CYS A 6 -7.33 5.27 8.47
N ILE A 7 -6.38 4.78 7.68
CA ILE A 7 -4.95 4.89 7.96
C ILE A 7 -4.34 5.76 6.87
N GLY A 8 -3.73 6.88 7.27
CA GLY A 8 -2.97 7.75 6.37
C GLY A 8 -1.50 7.36 6.38
N VAL A 9 -0.99 6.81 5.28
CA VAL A 9 0.43 6.50 5.13
C VAL A 9 1.14 7.71 4.52
N LEU A 10 1.97 8.38 5.30
CA LEU A 10 2.57 9.66 4.95
C LEU A 10 3.99 9.50 4.38
N ALA A 11 4.31 10.32 3.39
CA ALA A 11 5.65 10.41 2.80
C ALA A 11 6.53 11.46 3.48
N SER A 12 5.91 12.35 4.29
CA SER A 12 6.59 13.48 4.96
C SER A 12 5.77 14.02 6.13
N ASP A 13 6.41 14.87 6.92
CA ASP A 13 5.77 15.76 7.90
C ASP A 13 4.79 15.09 8.89
N LEU A 14 5.07 13.85 9.32
CA LEU A 14 4.18 13.12 10.23
C LEU A 14 3.87 13.95 11.49
N LEU A 15 4.89 14.58 12.09
CA LEU A 15 4.72 15.41 13.28
C LEU A 15 3.78 16.60 13.00
N LYS A 16 3.99 17.31 11.90
CA LYS A 16 3.14 18.43 11.48
C LYS A 16 1.70 17.98 11.19
N MET A 17 1.55 16.85 10.52
CA MET A 17 0.23 16.32 10.18
C MET A 17 -0.53 15.81 11.41
N SER A 18 0.16 15.31 12.45
CA SER A 18 -0.47 14.87 13.71
C SER A 18 -1.11 16.00 14.50
N VAL A 19 -0.59 17.23 14.39
CA VAL A 19 -1.14 18.42 15.04
C VAL A 19 -2.01 19.27 14.13
N ASN A 20 -2.17 18.89 12.88
CA ASN A 20 -2.96 19.63 11.89
C ASN A 20 -4.44 19.63 12.30
N ARG A 21 -5.07 20.82 12.21
CA ARG A 21 -6.48 20.99 12.61
C ARG A 21 -7.44 20.07 11.84
N GLN A 22 -7.17 19.80 10.56
CA GLN A 22 -8.00 18.93 9.74
C GLN A 22 -7.99 17.47 10.19
N ASN A 23 -6.85 17.00 10.73
CA ASN A 23 -6.70 15.62 11.17
C ASN A 23 -7.12 15.41 12.62
N ARG A 24 -7.20 16.52 13.41
CA ARG A 24 -7.40 16.48 14.85
C ARG A 24 -8.65 15.69 15.26
N VAL A 25 -9.77 15.94 14.63
CA VAL A 25 -11.05 15.28 14.98
C VAL A 25 -10.93 13.77 14.76
N GLY A 26 -10.48 13.35 13.58
CA GLY A 26 -10.31 11.93 13.28
C GLY A 26 -9.32 11.22 14.20
N LEU A 27 -8.21 11.88 14.57
CA LEU A 27 -7.23 11.36 15.52
C LEU A 27 -7.81 11.24 16.93
N GLN A 28 -8.51 12.26 17.43
CA GLN A 28 -9.12 12.25 18.76
C GLN A 28 -10.24 11.22 18.90
N GLU A 29 -11.01 11.00 17.86
CA GLU A 29 -12.09 10.00 17.81
C GLU A 29 -11.60 8.58 17.51
N GLY A 30 -10.29 8.39 17.28
CA GLY A 30 -9.72 7.09 16.93
C GLY A 30 -10.12 6.57 15.55
N ARG A 31 -10.66 7.44 14.69
CA ARG A 31 -11.06 7.09 13.32
C ARG A 31 -9.96 7.34 12.28
N LEU A 32 -8.90 8.04 12.67
CA LEU A 32 -7.73 8.28 11.82
C LEU A 32 -6.48 7.82 12.56
N VAL A 33 -5.65 7.04 11.86
CA VAL A 33 -4.29 6.72 12.28
C VAL A 33 -3.34 7.27 11.21
N LEU A 34 -2.28 7.96 11.63
CA LEU A 34 -1.22 8.42 10.74
C LEU A 34 0.04 7.60 10.99
N VAL A 35 0.60 7.06 9.93
CA VAL A 35 1.85 6.30 9.96
C VAL A 35 2.83 6.81 8.91
N SER A 36 4.12 6.67 9.16
CA SER A 36 5.16 7.00 8.18
C SER A 36 6.34 6.05 8.37
N PRO A 37 6.93 5.55 7.28
CA PRO A 37 8.19 4.81 7.33
C PRO A 37 9.42 5.72 7.43
N PHE A 38 9.20 7.04 7.46
CA PHE A 38 10.26 8.05 7.50
C PHE A 38 10.29 8.78 8.83
N PHE A 39 11.36 9.54 9.06
CA PHE A 39 11.50 10.37 10.24
C PHE A 39 10.28 11.32 10.38
N PRO A 40 9.78 11.57 11.61
CA PRO A 40 8.55 12.38 11.82
C PRO A 40 8.62 13.79 11.24
N GLU A 41 9.81 14.41 11.21
CA GLU A 41 10.05 15.72 10.64
C GLU A 41 10.56 15.70 9.19
N ALA A 42 10.63 14.51 8.57
CA ALA A 42 11.13 14.42 7.20
C ALA A 42 10.28 15.26 6.25
N GLY A 43 10.92 16.17 5.53
CA GLY A 43 10.29 16.96 4.50
C GLY A 43 9.92 16.13 3.27
N PHE A 44 9.03 16.67 2.45
CA PHE A 44 8.61 15.99 1.22
C PHE A 44 9.75 15.86 0.22
N ASN A 45 9.89 14.67 -0.36
CA ASN A 45 10.64 14.44 -1.59
C ASN A 45 9.97 13.31 -2.42
N ALA A 46 10.22 13.33 -3.72
CA ALA A 46 9.60 12.38 -4.65
C ALA A 46 10.00 10.92 -4.36
N GLY A 47 11.25 10.67 -3.96
CA GLY A 47 11.73 9.35 -3.60
C GLY A 47 10.98 8.76 -2.40
N ASN A 48 10.77 9.56 -1.34
CA ASN A 48 9.95 9.15 -0.20
C ASN A 48 8.50 8.90 -0.61
N ALA A 49 7.94 9.73 -1.49
CA ALA A 49 6.57 9.56 -1.95
C ALA A 49 6.39 8.24 -2.72
N MET A 50 7.32 7.91 -3.59
CA MET A 50 7.31 6.62 -4.30
C MET A 50 7.59 5.44 -3.36
N GLY A 51 8.61 5.51 -2.53
CA GLY A 51 8.94 4.46 -1.55
C GLY A 51 7.82 4.20 -0.54
N ARG A 52 6.99 5.22 -0.21
CA ARG A 52 5.81 5.08 0.63
C ARG A 52 4.71 4.24 -0.02
N ASN A 53 4.57 4.28 -1.35
CA ASN A 53 3.46 3.60 -2.04
C ASN A 53 3.41 2.11 -1.73
N ARG A 54 4.54 1.42 -1.67
CA ARG A 54 4.58 -0.01 -1.29
C ARG A 54 3.89 -0.29 0.05
N TYR A 55 4.02 0.60 1.04
CA TYR A 55 3.36 0.42 2.35
C TYR A 55 1.85 0.62 2.28
N ILE A 56 1.35 1.43 1.36
CA ILE A 56 -0.09 1.54 1.12
C ILE A 56 -0.65 0.19 0.65
N TYR A 57 0.04 -0.45 -0.30
CA TYR A 57 -0.38 -1.76 -0.80
C TYR A 57 -0.19 -2.86 0.25
N THR A 58 1.01 -3.00 0.81
CA THR A 58 1.33 -4.12 1.72
C THR A 58 0.64 -4.05 3.09
N LEU A 59 0.01 -2.95 3.46
CA LEU A 59 -0.83 -2.80 4.66
C LEU A 59 -2.32 -3.06 4.38
N ALA A 60 -2.69 -3.41 3.17
CA ALA A 60 -4.07 -3.64 2.76
C ALA A 60 -4.25 -5.07 2.23
N ASP A 61 -5.45 -5.61 2.34
CA ASP A 61 -5.82 -6.89 1.73
C ASP A 61 -6.10 -6.73 0.24
N GLN A 62 -6.48 -5.52 -0.19
CA GLN A 62 -6.86 -5.20 -1.57
C GLN A 62 -6.60 -3.72 -1.85
N ALA A 63 -6.33 -3.39 -3.10
CA ALA A 63 -6.15 -2.03 -3.56
C ALA A 63 -7.23 -1.63 -4.56
N LEU A 64 -7.76 -0.41 -4.44
CA LEU A 64 -8.73 0.15 -5.37
C LEU A 64 -8.22 1.48 -5.94
N VAL A 65 -7.99 1.52 -7.24
CA VAL A 65 -7.68 2.73 -7.98
C VAL A 65 -8.98 3.35 -8.49
N ILE A 66 -9.29 4.55 -8.02
CA ILE A 66 -10.48 5.30 -8.45
C ILE A 66 -10.21 6.00 -9.77
N ASP A 67 -9.06 6.67 -9.87
CA ASP A 67 -8.65 7.39 -11.07
C ASP A 67 -7.13 7.43 -11.20
N SER A 68 -6.63 7.31 -12.43
CA SER A 68 -5.22 7.36 -12.76
C SER A 68 -4.98 8.09 -14.07
N ALA A 69 -3.97 8.94 -14.09
CA ALA A 69 -3.45 9.48 -15.34
C ALA A 69 -2.73 8.36 -16.13
N LEU A 70 -2.80 8.45 -17.45
CA LEU A 70 -2.16 7.46 -18.32
C LEU A 70 -0.62 7.62 -18.26
N ARG A 71 0.06 6.56 -17.83
CA ARG A 71 1.54 6.45 -17.80
C ARG A 71 2.24 7.60 -17.08
N SER A 72 1.59 8.21 -16.10
CA SER A 72 2.17 9.31 -15.34
C SER A 72 1.56 9.45 -13.95
N GLY A 73 2.36 10.04 -13.04
CA GLY A 73 1.94 10.35 -11.67
C GLY A 73 2.02 9.19 -10.70
N GLY A 74 1.98 9.53 -9.42
CA GLY A 74 2.22 8.57 -8.34
C GLY A 74 1.21 7.43 -8.25
N THR A 75 -0.04 7.63 -8.70
CA THR A 75 -1.05 6.57 -8.75
C THR A 75 -0.68 5.54 -9.81
N TRP A 76 -0.34 5.98 -11.02
CA TRP A 76 0.08 5.10 -12.10
C TRP A 76 1.32 4.28 -11.72
N GLU A 77 2.39 4.97 -11.31
CA GLU A 77 3.66 4.32 -10.97
C GLU A 77 3.50 3.31 -9.83
N GLY A 78 2.77 3.69 -8.77
CA GLY A 78 2.48 2.77 -7.65
C GLY A 78 1.63 1.58 -8.07
N ALA A 79 0.64 1.77 -8.95
CA ALA A 79 -0.20 0.71 -9.47
C ALA A 79 0.61 -0.30 -10.31
N ILE A 80 1.45 0.18 -11.22
CA ILE A 80 2.35 -0.67 -12.03
C ILE A 80 3.33 -1.42 -11.12
N GLU A 81 3.88 -0.77 -10.10
CA GLU A 81 4.75 -1.41 -9.13
C GLU A 81 4.04 -2.54 -8.37
N ASN A 82 2.80 -2.30 -7.91
CA ASN A 82 1.99 -3.33 -7.28
C ASN A 82 1.71 -4.52 -8.22
N LEU A 83 1.31 -4.27 -9.47
CA LEU A 83 1.08 -5.33 -10.46
C LEU A 83 2.34 -6.14 -10.73
N LYS A 84 3.49 -5.47 -10.84
CA LYS A 84 4.79 -6.12 -11.07
C LYS A 84 5.20 -7.03 -9.91
N HIS A 85 4.95 -6.62 -8.67
CA HIS A 85 5.36 -7.35 -7.47
C HIS A 85 4.27 -8.28 -6.92
N GLY A 86 3.03 -8.12 -7.36
CA GLY A 86 1.90 -8.92 -6.88
C GLY A 86 1.65 -8.75 -5.38
N TRP A 87 1.85 -7.55 -4.82
CA TRP A 87 1.72 -7.35 -3.37
C TRP A 87 0.29 -7.60 -2.89
N VAL A 88 -0.70 -7.04 -3.59
CA VAL A 88 -2.13 -7.26 -3.29
C VAL A 88 -2.96 -7.24 -4.57
N PRO A 89 -4.12 -7.90 -4.59
CA PRO A 89 -5.11 -7.77 -5.65
C PRO A 89 -5.45 -6.30 -5.88
N MET A 90 -5.43 -5.88 -7.14
CA MET A 90 -5.71 -4.49 -7.48
C MET A 90 -6.92 -4.38 -8.38
N TYR A 91 -7.88 -3.58 -7.93
CA TYR A 91 -9.08 -3.23 -8.63
C TYR A 91 -8.97 -1.82 -9.19
N VAL A 92 -9.57 -1.58 -10.34
CA VAL A 92 -9.59 -0.27 -10.98
C VAL A 92 -11.02 0.07 -11.38
N ARG A 93 -11.50 1.26 -10.97
CA ARG A 93 -12.86 1.70 -11.27
C ARG A 93 -13.16 1.62 -12.77
N SER A 94 -14.22 0.90 -13.12
CA SER A 94 -14.72 0.72 -14.50
C SER A 94 -16.26 0.82 -14.51
N PRO A 95 -16.86 1.55 -15.45
CA PRO A 95 -16.20 2.46 -16.39
C PRO A 95 -15.56 3.64 -15.67
N GLY A 96 -14.31 3.97 -16.03
CA GLY A 96 -13.58 5.13 -15.53
C GLY A 96 -13.52 6.21 -16.61
N GLU A 97 -13.43 7.47 -16.19
CA GLU A 97 -13.31 8.60 -17.12
C GLU A 97 -11.89 8.76 -17.69
N GLY A 98 -10.90 8.25 -16.98
CA GLY A 98 -9.49 8.40 -17.30
C GLY A 98 -8.93 7.29 -18.20
N ALA A 99 -8.12 7.66 -19.20
CA ALA A 99 -7.41 6.71 -20.05
C ALA A 99 -6.44 5.80 -19.25
N GLY A 100 -5.97 6.24 -18.08
CA GLY A 100 -5.11 5.48 -17.20
C GLY A 100 -5.81 4.26 -16.60
N ASN A 101 -7.10 4.36 -16.24
CA ASN A 101 -7.85 3.26 -15.69
C ASN A 101 -7.95 2.08 -16.67
N ALA A 102 -8.34 2.36 -17.91
CA ALA A 102 -8.41 1.33 -18.95
C ALA A 102 -7.03 0.69 -19.23
N ALA A 103 -5.97 1.49 -19.19
CA ALA A 103 -4.62 0.99 -19.37
C ALA A 103 -4.16 0.10 -18.20
N LEU A 104 -4.47 0.45 -16.94
CA LEU A 104 -4.17 -0.40 -15.78
C LEU A 104 -4.91 -1.74 -15.83
N ILE A 105 -6.15 -1.76 -16.31
CA ILE A 105 -6.89 -3.01 -16.53
C ILE A 105 -6.20 -3.85 -17.62
N ALA A 106 -5.73 -3.22 -18.70
CA ALA A 106 -4.96 -3.92 -19.74
C ALA A 106 -3.59 -4.45 -19.24
N GLU A 107 -3.00 -3.83 -18.22
CA GLU A 107 -1.77 -4.30 -17.55
C GLU A 107 -2.03 -5.41 -16.51
N GLY A 108 -3.30 -5.81 -16.29
CA GLY A 108 -3.65 -6.94 -15.41
C GLY A 108 -4.38 -6.57 -14.12
N ALA A 109 -4.80 -5.31 -13.95
CA ALA A 109 -5.68 -4.96 -12.84
C ALA A 109 -7.12 -5.44 -13.09
N LEU A 110 -7.85 -5.73 -12.04
CA LEU A 110 -9.23 -6.20 -12.10
C LEU A 110 -10.21 -5.02 -12.28
N PRO A 111 -11.20 -5.12 -13.15
CA PRO A 111 -12.22 -4.08 -13.26
C PRO A 111 -13.08 -4.04 -11.99
N PHE A 112 -13.30 -2.84 -11.47
CA PHE A 112 -14.20 -2.56 -10.36
C PHE A 112 -15.44 -1.85 -10.89
N ASP A 113 -16.50 -2.62 -11.13
CA ASP A 113 -17.80 -2.17 -11.64
C ASP A 113 -18.89 -2.19 -10.56
N TYR A 114 -18.49 -2.16 -9.30
CA TYR A 114 -19.39 -2.17 -8.15
C TYR A 114 -20.34 -0.97 -8.18
N ILE A 115 -21.65 -1.25 -8.12
CA ILE A 115 -22.70 -0.24 -8.02
C ILE A 115 -23.31 -0.37 -6.61
N PRO A 116 -23.18 0.65 -5.74
CA PRO A 116 -23.82 0.66 -4.44
C PRO A 116 -25.31 0.35 -4.54
N HIS A 117 -25.83 -0.45 -3.62
CA HIS A 117 -27.23 -0.89 -3.54
C HIS A 117 -27.71 -1.87 -4.63
N SER A 118 -26.94 -2.10 -5.68
CA SER A 118 -27.30 -3.03 -6.76
C SER A 118 -26.42 -4.27 -6.78
N SER A 119 -25.19 -4.18 -6.32
CA SER A 119 -24.19 -5.26 -6.36
C SER A 119 -24.06 -6.06 -5.06
N GLY A 120 -24.99 -5.89 -4.11
CA GLY A 120 -24.86 -6.47 -2.76
C GLY A 120 -23.88 -5.66 -1.88
N SER A 121 -23.32 -6.27 -0.86
CA SER A 121 -22.27 -5.64 -0.06
C SER A 121 -20.93 -5.60 -0.80
N LEU A 122 -20.06 -4.69 -0.41
CA LEU A 122 -18.69 -4.60 -0.96
C LEU A 122 -17.89 -5.89 -0.66
N ALA A 123 -18.09 -6.49 0.50
CA ALA A 123 -17.46 -7.75 0.86
C ALA A 123 -17.88 -8.88 -0.09
N GLU A 124 -19.18 -9.03 -0.34
CA GLU A 124 -19.70 -10.02 -1.29
C GLU A 124 -19.20 -9.81 -2.72
N PHE A 125 -18.97 -8.53 -3.12
CA PHE A 125 -18.36 -8.23 -4.40
C PHE A 125 -16.94 -8.79 -4.48
N PHE A 126 -16.10 -8.49 -3.50
CA PHE A 126 -14.72 -8.98 -3.45
C PHE A 126 -14.63 -10.50 -3.35
N ASP A 127 -15.44 -11.15 -2.50
CA ASP A 127 -15.49 -12.60 -2.36
C ASP A 127 -15.86 -13.30 -3.68
N ARG A 128 -16.78 -12.72 -4.44
CA ARG A 128 -17.21 -13.26 -5.73
C ARG A 128 -16.09 -13.17 -6.77
N VAL A 129 -15.37 -12.04 -6.84
CA VAL A 129 -14.29 -11.85 -7.81
C VAL A 129 -13.12 -12.79 -7.48
N VAL A 130 -12.75 -12.90 -6.22
CA VAL A 130 -11.71 -13.84 -5.75
C VAL A 130 -12.10 -15.29 -6.09
N SER A 131 -13.37 -15.66 -5.92
CA SER A 131 -13.85 -17.02 -6.23
C SER A 131 -13.88 -17.33 -7.73
N GLN A 132 -14.09 -16.33 -8.58
CA GLN A 132 -14.08 -16.50 -10.04
C GLN A 132 -12.66 -16.60 -10.63
N GLU A 133 -11.69 -15.96 -10.01
CA GLU A 133 -10.28 -15.99 -10.41
C GLU A 133 -9.44 -17.04 -9.66
N GLY A 134 -10.06 -17.86 -8.89
CA GLY A 134 -9.62 -18.81 -7.86
C GLY A 134 -8.46 -19.77 -8.16
N ALA A 135 -7.48 -19.39 -8.96
CA ALA A 135 -6.26 -20.18 -9.12
C ALA A 135 -4.96 -19.39 -8.94
N THR A 136 -4.97 -18.06 -8.93
CA THR A 136 -3.73 -17.26 -8.96
C THR A 136 -3.33 -16.65 -7.63
N PHE A 137 -4.23 -16.48 -6.67
CA PHE A 137 -3.92 -15.77 -5.42
C PHE A 137 -3.43 -16.66 -4.28
N ASN A 138 -3.73 -17.98 -4.29
CA ASN A 138 -3.19 -18.90 -3.28
C ASN A 138 -1.67 -19.09 -3.36
N ASP A 139 -1.08 -18.96 -4.55
CA ASP A 139 0.38 -19.00 -4.71
C ASP A 139 1.10 -17.78 -4.10
N LEU A 140 0.44 -16.62 -4.02
CA LEU A 140 1.02 -15.41 -3.46
C LEU A 140 1.08 -15.44 -1.92
N GLY A 141 0.19 -16.17 -1.25
CA GLY A 141 0.20 -16.38 0.19
C GLY A 141 1.42 -17.17 0.66
N GLU A 142 1.87 -18.14 -0.10
CA GLU A 142 3.08 -18.93 0.19
C GLU A 142 4.36 -18.11 0.00
N VAL A 143 4.39 -17.22 -0.99
CA VAL A 143 5.53 -16.30 -1.21
C VAL A 143 5.64 -15.28 -0.07
N GLN A 144 4.52 -14.74 0.42
CA GLN A 144 4.53 -13.83 1.57
C GLN A 144 4.96 -14.52 2.88
N GLN A 145 4.55 -15.75 3.11
CA GLN A 145 5.02 -16.54 4.26
C GLN A 145 6.51 -16.87 4.17
N SER A 146 7.03 -17.11 2.98
CA SER A 146 8.47 -17.35 2.75
C SER A 146 9.33 -16.11 3.04
N LEU A 147 8.80 -14.90 2.84
CA LEU A 147 9.50 -13.65 3.14
C LEU A 147 9.48 -13.27 4.62
N LEU A 148 8.59 -13.87 5.41
CA LEU A 148 8.47 -13.65 6.87
C LEU A 148 9.32 -14.64 7.69
N THR A 149 9.88 -15.68 7.08
CA THR A 149 10.86 -16.53 7.76
C THR A 149 12.18 -15.77 7.88
N PRO A 150 12.70 -15.57 9.10
CA PRO A 150 14.00 -14.94 9.29
C PRO A 150 15.06 -15.78 8.55
N GLY A 151 15.79 -15.13 7.66
CA GLY A 151 16.94 -15.74 6.98
C GLY A 151 17.95 -16.29 7.99
N PRO A 152 18.85 -17.20 7.57
CA PRO A 152 19.80 -17.82 8.47
C PRO A 152 20.59 -16.73 9.20
N THR A 153 20.60 -16.85 10.52
CA THR A 153 21.38 -15.98 11.42
C THR A 153 22.82 -15.95 10.93
N VAL A 154 23.27 -14.79 10.47
CA VAL A 154 24.70 -14.60 10.16
C VAL A 154 25.44 -14.69 11.47
N GLU A 155 26.15 -15.80 11.65
CA GLU A 155 27.04 -16.03 12.78
C GLU A 155 28.09 -14.91 12.78
N ALA A 156 28.15 -14.15 13.87
CA ALA A 156 29.08 -13.05 14.03
C ALA A 156 30.52 -13.59 13.94
N ALA A 157 31.27 -13.06 13.00
CA ALA A 157 32.71 -13.33 12.91
C ALA A 157 33.42 -12.97 14.24
N PRO A 158 34.37 -13.75 14.70
CA PRO A 158 35.08 -13.49 15.95
C PRO A 158 35.89 -12.18 15.86
N ASP A 159 35.73 -11.38 16.90
CA ASP A 159 36.38 -10.09 17.14
C ASP A 159 37.92 -10.26 17.19
N GLU A 160 38.62 -9.87 16.12
CA GLU A 160 40.09 -9.86 16.11
C GLU A 160 40.62 -8.45 16.36
N LYS A 161 41.26 -8.32 17.51
CA LYS A 161 42.24 -7.31 17.90
C LYS A 161 41.78 -5.99 18.48
N ARG A 162 41.58 -6.04 19.77
CA ARG A 162 41.82 -4.92 20.69
C ARG A 162 43.29 -4.47 20.57
N LEU A 163 43.53 -3.36 19.92
CA LEU A 163 44.84 -2.67 19.99
C LEU A 163 44.94 -1.92 21.31
N GLU A 164 45.85 -2.31 22.15
CA GLU A 164 46.26 -1.58 23.35
C GLU A 164 46.96 -0.26 22.96
N PRO A 165 46.73 0.83 23.70
CA PRO A 165 47.47 2.06 23.46
C PRO A 165 48.91 1.94 24.04
N ALA A 166 49.88 2.15 23.19
CA ALA A 166 51.28 2.34 23.61
C ALA A 166 51.43 3.78 24.17
N PHE A 167 52.16 3.83 25.29
CA PHE A 167 52.58 5.07 25.97
C PHE A 167 53.39 5.99 25.10
#